data_c51b6f7b9e8169d861ab7cf1c00c1bf3
#
_entry.id   c51b6f7b9e8169d861ab7cf1c00c1bf3
#
_cell.length_a   1.000
_cell.length_b   1.000
_cell.length_c   1.000
_cell.angle_alpha   90.00
_cell.angle_beta   90.00
_cell.angle_gamma   90.00
#
_symmetry.space_group_name_H-M   'P 1'
#
loop_
_entity.id
_entity.type
_entity.pdbx_description
1 polymer ?
#
loop_
_entity_poly.entity_id
_entity_poly.type
_entity_poly.pdbx_seq_one_letter_code
_entity_poly.pdbx_strand_id
1 'polypeptide(L)'
;MSKYNIGDKVSATVKERSKTTYHFYGGIQCGDLYDCETRIISPAFDIVGVIAVRIKKTGGKVKIVQTADGKTYRLNRLTNIQYI
;
A
#
# COMPACT_ATOMS: atom_id res chain seq x y z
N MET A 1 -5.22 10.29 15.98
CA MET A 1 -4.77 9.29 16.95
C MET A 1 -4.78 7.92 16.33
N SER A 2 -3.75 7.16 16.59
CA SER A 2 -3.68 5.79 16.12
C SER A 2 -4.51 4.88 17.04
N LYS A 3 -5.38 4.07 16.46
CA LYS A 3 -6.20 3.11 17.19
C LYS A 3 -5.43 1.85 17.60
N TYR A 4 -4.27 1.62 17.01
CA TYR A 4 -3.55 0.36 17.13
C TYR A 4 -2.31 0.55 17.98
N ASN A 5 -2.10 -0.37 18.92
CA ASN A 5 -0.95 -0.34 19.82
C ASN A 5 0.09 -1.35 19.37
N ILE A 6 1.35 -1.04 19.66
CA ILE A 6 2.47 -1.94 19.35
C ILE A 6 2.24 -3.27 20.05
N GLY A 7 2.40 -4.37 19.31
CA GLY A 7 2.19 -5.72 19.82
C GLY A 7 0.81 -6.30 19.57
N ASP A 8 -0.14 -5.50 19.10
CA ASP A 8 -1.49 -6.00 18.80
C ASP A 8 -1.46 -6.87 17.55
N LYS A 9 -2.14 -8.01 17.63
CA LYS A 9 -2.38 -8.85 16.44
C LYS A 9 -3.56 -8.31 15.66
N VAL A 10 -3.36 -8.19 14.36
CA VAL A 10 -4.40 -7.68 13.45
C VAL A 10 -4.42 -8.48 12.17
N SER A 11 -5.58 -8.55 11.57
CA SER A 11 -5.73 -8.97 10.18
C SER A 11 -6.03 -7.73 9.34
N ALA A 12 -5.54 -7.72 8.11
CA ALA A 12 -5.75 -6.59 7.21
C ALA A 12 -5.68 -7.05 5.77
N THR A 13 -6.19 -6.22 4.87
CA THR A 13 -6.09 -6.45 3.44
C THR A 13 -5.10 -5.46 2.85
N VAL A 14 -4.09 -5.96 2.16
CA VAL A 14 -3.15 -5.12 1.42
C VAL A 14 -3.84 -4.65 0.16
N LYS A 15 -3.83 -3.33 -0.07
CA LYS A 15 -4.45 -2.76 -1.27
C LYS A 15 -3.77 -3.26 -2.52
N GLU A 16 -4.56 -3.46 -3.58
CA GLU A 16 -3.99 -3.80 -4.87
C GLU A 16 -3.05 -2.71 -5.35
N ARG A 17 -2.03 -3.11 -6.08
CA ARG A 17 -1.11 -2.19 -6.74
C ARG A 17 -1.40 -2.21 -8.22
N SER A 18 -1.60 -1.03 -8.78
CA SER A 18 -1.81 -0.87 -10.21
C SER A 18 -0.84 0.16 -10.77
N LYS A 19 -0.56 0.04 -12.05
CA LYS A 19 0.25 1.00 -12.77
C LYS A 19 -0.54 1.48 -13.97
N THR A 20 -0.68 2.79 -14.09
CA THR A 20 -1.31 3.42 -15.24
C THR A 20 -0.24 3.92 -16.19
N THR A 21 -0.34 3.51 -17.44
CA THR A 21 0.56 3.95 -18.50
C THR A 21 -0.23 4.79 -19.49
N TYR A 22 0.33 5.94 -19.85
CA TYR A 22 -0.27 6.85 -20.80
C TYR A 22 0.46 6.74 -22.12
N HIS A 23 -0.29 6.55 -23.20
CA HIS A 23 0.24 6.51 -24.55
C HIS A 23 -0.24 7.73 -25.30
N PHE A 24 0.70 8.50 -25.83
CA PHE A 24 0.38 9.68 -26.64
C PHE A 24 0.47 9.32 -28.11
N TYR A 25 -0.57 9.64 -28.83
CA TYR A 25 -0.65 9.39 -30.28
C TYR A 25 -0.63 10.71 -31.04
N GLY A 26 -0.01 10.69 -32.22
CA GLY A 26 0.05 11.83 -33.08
C GLY A 26 1.10 12.84 -32.68
N GLY A 27 1.08 13.97 -33.32
CA GLY A 27 2.04 15.03 -33.09
C GLY A 27 1.59 15.97 -31.98
N ILE A 28 2.40 16.99 -31.77
CA ILE A 28 2.15 17.99 -30.74
C ILE A 28 0.80 18.69 -30.92
N GLN A 29 0.38 18.87 -32.17
CA GLN A 29 -0.91 19.50 -32.47
C GLN A 29 -2.10 18.68 -31.98
N CYS A 30 -1.90 17.38 -31.77
CA CYS A 30 -2.95 16.49 -31.31
C CYS A 30 -2.69 16.06 -29.87
N GLY A 31 -2.12 16.94 -29.06
CA GLY A 31 -1.65 16.62 -27.73
C GLY A 31 -2.69 16.07 -26.78
N ASP A 32 -3.96 16.22 -27.09
CA ASP A 32 -5.04 15.69 -26.26
C ASP A 32 -5.37 14.23 -26.55
N LEU A 33 -4.78 13.66 -27.61
CA LEU A 33 -5.02 12.28 -27.99
C LEU A 33 -4.06 11.37 -27.24
N TYR A 34 -4.55 10.75 -26.19
CA TYR A 34 -3.77 9.75 -25.47
C TYR A 34 -4.69 8.63 -25.00
N ASP A 35 -4.12 7.45 -24.91
CA ASP A 35 -4.74 6.31 -24.29
C ASP A 35 -4.14 6.08 -22.91
N CYS A 36 -4.98 5.57 -22.03
CA CYS A 36 -4.60 5.25 -20.67
C CYS A 36 -4.82 3.75 -20.46
N GLU A 37 -3.77 3.03 -20.10
CA GLU A 37 -3.85 1.62 -19.78
C GLU A 37 -3.49 1.42 -18.33
N THR A 38 -4.39 0.77 -17.59
CA THR A 38 -4.15 0.42 -16.18
C THR A 38 -3.97 -1.08 -16.08
N ARG A 39 -2.83 -1.48 -15.52
CA ARG A 39 -2.53 -2.88 -15.26
C ARG A 39 -2.46 -3.11 -13.75
N ILE A 40 -3.08 -4.19 -13.30
CA ILE A 40 -2.95 -4.63 -11.91
C ILE A 40 -1.62 -5.38 -11.80
N ILE A 41 -0.68 -4.80 -11.04
CA ILE A 41 0.63 -5.40 -10.80
C ILE A 41 0.51 -6.47 -9.72
N SER A 42 -0.29 -6.18 -8.68
CA SER A 42 -0.48 -7.09 -7.57
C SER A 42 -1.91 -6.96 -7.08
N PRO A 43 -2.70 -8.04 -7.07
CA PRO A 43 -4.06 -8.00 -6.54
C PRO A 43 -4.05 -7.77 -5.03
N ALA A 44 -5.18 -7.34 -4.49
CA ALA A 44 -5.35 -7.23 -3.05
C ALA A 44 -5.26 -8.63 -2.42
N PHE A 45 -4.67 -8.71 -1.23
CA PHE A 45 -4.57 -9.96 -0.49
C PHE A 45 -4.59 -9.70 1.01
N ASP A 46 -5.02 -10.70 1.76
CA ASP A 46 -5.14 -10.59 3.20
C ASP A 46 -3.83 -10.98 3.88
N ILE A 47 -3.54 -10.30 4.98
CA ILE A 47 -2.40 -10.61 5.82
C ILE A 47 -2.83 -10.67 7.28
N VAL A 48 -2.01 -11.36 8.08
CA VAL A 48 -2.12 -11.37 9.54
C VAL A 48 -0.74 -11.03 10.08
N GLY A 49 -0.70 -10.10 11.01
CA GLY A 49 0.58 -9.65 11.56
C GLY A 49 0.41 -8.92 12.88
N VAL A 50 1.50 -8.35 13.34
CA VAL A 50 1.57 -7.63 14.61
C VAL A 50 1.94 -6.19 14.35
N ILE A 51 1.31 -5.29 15.07
CA ILE A 51 1.64 -3.86 15.00
C ILE A 51 3.05 -3.62 15.55
N ALA A 52 3.86 -2.96 14.77
CA ALA A 52 5.23 -2.59 15.14
C ALA A 52 5.51 -1.15 14.74
N VAL A 53 6.67 -0.64 15.12
CA VAL A 53 7.08 0.73 14.77
C VAL A 53 8.35 0.65 13.94
N ARG A 54 8.36 1.42 12.87
CA ARG A 54 9.55 1.62 12.05
C ARG A 54 10.01 3.06 12.17
N ILE A 55 11.31 3.26 12.34
CA ILE A 55 11.91 4.59 12.39
C ILE A 55 12.30 5.00 10.96
N LYS A 56 11.79 6.16 10.54
CA LYS A 56 12.16 6.74 9.25
C LYS A 56 13.58 7.29 9.29
N LYS A 57 14.20 7.46 8.12
CA LYS A 57 15.51 8.11 8.00
C LYS A 57 15.53 9.52 8.56
N THR A 58 14.38 10.19 8.54
CA THR A 58 14.22 11.55 9.08
C THR A 58 13.99 11.57 10.59
N GLY A 59 13.97 10.42 11.25
CA GLY A 59 13.75 10.32 12.71
C GLY A 59 12.30 10.14 13.14
N GLY A 60 11.34 10.27 12.23
CA GLY A 60 9.92 10.05 12.55
C GLY A 60 9.59 8.58 12.74
N LYS A 61 8.57 8.30 13.56
CA LYS A 61 8.09 6.94 13.80
C LYS A 61 6.85 6.67 12.96
N VAL A 62 6.77 5.47 12.38
CA VAL A 62 5.63 5.02 11.58
C VAL A 62 5.17 3.67 12.10
N LYS A 63 3.86 3.53 12.30
CA LYS A 63 3.30 2.22 12.65
C LYS A 63 3.17 1.37 11.39
N ILE A 64 3.55 0.12 11.52
CA ILE A 64 3.50 -0.87 10.44
C ILE A 64 2.91 -2.17 10.99
N VAL A 65 2.51 -3.05 10.08
CA VAL A 65 2.16 -4.43 10.42
C VAL A 65 3.28 -5.33 9.93
N GLN A 66 3.83 -6.11 10.84
CA GLN A 66 4.88 -7.09 10.53
C GLN A 66 4.28 -8.48 10.51
N THR A 67 4.43 -9.18 9.40
CA THR A 67 3.94 -10.55 9.24
C THR A 67 4.97 -11.57 9.73
N ALA A 68 4.53 -12.83 9.90
CA ALA A 68 5.39 -13.89 10.40
C ALA A 68 6.56 -14.21 9.47
N ASP A 69 6.42 -13.93 8.19
CA ASP A 69 7.48 -14.13 7.19
C ASP A 69 8.50 -12.96 7.13
N GLY A 70 8.34 -11.97 8.01
CA GLY A 70 9.25 -10.85 8.10
C GLY A 70 8.92 -9.66 7.21
N LYS A 71 7.85 -9.73 6.44
CA LYS A 71 7.41 -8.61 5.61
C LYS A 71 6.72 -7.54 6.44
N THR A 72 6.88 -6.29 6.04
CA THR A 72 6.27 -5.15 6.71
C THR A 72 5.39 -4.37 5.76
N TYR A 73 4.29 -3.85 6.29
CA TYR A 73 3.34 -3.05 5.53
C TYR A 73 2.95 -1.82 6.34
N ARG A 74 2.95 -0.66 5.70
CA ARG A 74 2.48 0.57 6.34
C ARG A 74 0.96 0.53 6.49
N LEU A 75 0.44 1.10 7.57
CA LEU A 75 -1.00 1.11 7.82
C LEU A 75 -1.79 1.80 6.71
N ASN A 76 -1.24 2.81 6.08
CA ASN A 76 -1.92 3.52 4.99
C ASN A 76 -2.07 2.67 3.71
N ARG A 77 -1.36 1.56 3.61
CA ARG A 77 -1.50 0.60 2.51
C ARG A 77 -2.49 -0.52 2.80
N LEU A 78 -3.03 -0.54 4.00
CA LEU A 78 -3.92 -1.59 4.47
C LEU A 78 -5.34 -1.07 4.58
N THR A 79 -6.29 -1.97 4.34
CA THR A 79 -7.71 -1.73 4.54
C THR A 79 -8.28 -2.86 5.39
N ASN A 80 -9.49 -2.66 5.93
CA ASN A 80 -10.18 -3.67 6.74
C ASN A 80 -9.32 -4.20 7.90
N ILE A 81 -8.57 -3.31 8.55
CA ILE A 81 -7.74 -3.70 9.68
C ILE A 81 -8.65 -4.05 10.86
N GLN A 82 -8.50 -5.25 11.37
CA GLN A 82 -9.31 -5.75 12.48
C GLN A 82 -8.42 -6.46 13.47
N TYR A 83 -8.77 -6.34 14.75
CA TYR A 83 -8.12 -7.12 15.80
C TYR A 83 -8.51 -8.60 15.68
N ILE A 84 -7.56 -9.43 15.96
CA ILE A 84 -7.79 -10.88 15.98
C ILE A 84 -8.09 -11.31 17.42
#